data_b6811b67810bcdff1cba042ebc245ee4
#
_entry.id   b6811b67810bcdff1cba042ebc245ee4
#
_cell.length_a   1.000
_cell.length_b   1.000
_cell.length_c   1.000
_cell.angle_alpha   90.00
_cell.angle_beta   90.00
_cell.angle_gamma   90.00
#
_symmetry.space_group_name_H-M   'P 1'
#
loop_
_entity.id
_entity.type
_entity.pdbx_description
1 polymer ?
#
loop_
_entity_poly.entity_id
_entity_poly.type
_entity_poly.pdbx_seq_one_letter_code
_entity_poly.pdbx_strand_id
1 'polypeptide(L)'
;FRERVLVGLPTFIHDYTTPRIISTPGYYAYVKVAEGCSNHCSYCSIPEIRGEFRSRSEESVIKEVSSLAAQGIKEVNLIAQDTTSFGHDRGEALETLLKKLVKVDGIEWIRLLYLYPGRITDGLISIMKNEEKVLSYIDLPLQHISPPVLKAMNRKYTRAEVEKLIEKLRREIDGVTLRTSLIVGFPGETAKDFEELLSFVESARFDRLGAFMYSREEGTPAYSMKGQVSRKTKAGRLDAVMSVQREISLESNRGFIGKPVKVLVESLLDDGGFKGRAPSQAPDVDGVVYVNGIDARPGDIMEVTVTDAGDYDLFAENARKTR
;
A
#
# COMPACT_ATOMS: atom_id res chain seq x y z
N PHE A 1 -34.43 -8.91 -28.79
CA PHE A 1 -33.42 -8.86 -27.73
C PHE A 1 -33.95 -8.00 -26.59
N ARG A 2 -34.32 -8.60 -25.44
CA ARG A 2 -34.60 -7.86 -24.21
C ARG A 2 -33.25 -7.55 -23.58
N GLU A 3 -32.81 -6.29 -23.58
CA GLU A 3 -31.72 -5.85 -22.74
C GLU A 3 -32.08 -6.11 -21.28
N ARG A 4 -31.39 -7.03 -20.66
CA ARG A 4 -31.49 -7.23 -19.21
C ARG A 4 -30.45 -6.36 -18.55
N VAL A 5 -30.85 -5.18 -18.15
CA VAL A 5 -30.05 -4.34 -17.24
C VAL A 5 -30.32 -4.84 -15.83
N LEU A 6 -29.32 -5.46 -15.22
CA LEU A 6 -29.36 -5.90 -13.82
C LEU A 6 -28.66 -4.85 -12.99
N VAL A 7 -29.41 -3.98 -12.33
CA VAL A 7 -28.90 -2.99 -11.37
C VAL A 7 -29.37 -3.39 -9.99
N GLY A 8 -28.43 -3.69 -9.11
CA GLY A 8 -28.69 -4.06 -7.71
C GLY A 8 -27.45 -3.84 -6.85
N LEU A 9 -27.62 -3.88 -5.53
CA LEU A 9 -26.47 -3.83 -4.62
C LEU A 9 -25.57 -5.04 -4.88
N PRO A 10 -24.24 -4.86 -4.99
CA PRO A 10 -23.32 -5.95 -5.21
C PRO A 10 -23.33 -6.87 -3.98
N THR A 11 -23.73 -8.11 -4.16
CA THR A 11 -23.74 -9.13 -3.11
C THR A 11 -22.68 -10.20 -3.31
N PHE A 12 -22.16 -10.31 -4.53
CA PHE A 12 -21.16 -11.31 -4.87
C PHE A 12 -19.84 -11.04 -4.15
N ILE A 13 -19.29 -12.09 -3.57
CA ILE A 13 -17.92 -12.16 -3.08
C ILE A 13 -17.30 -13.44 -3.66
N HIS A 14 -16.16 -13.31 -4.34
CA HIS A 14 -15.48 -14.47 -4.89
C HIS A 14 -14.77 -15.25 -3.79
N ASP A 15 -14.60 -16.53 -4.01
CA ASP A 15 -13.86 -17.43 -3.14
C ASP A 15 -12.76 -18.18 -3.92
N TYR A 16 -12.09 -19.10 -3.25
CA TYR A 16 -11.01 -19.89 -3.86
C TYR A 16 -11.46 -20.79 -5.01
N THR A 17 -12.76 -21.09 -5.14
CA THR A 17 -13.30 -21.90 -6.25
C THR A 17 -13.62 -21.07 -7.49
N THR A 18 -13.67 -19.76 -7.35
CA THR A 18 -13.95 -18.86 -8.46
C THR A 18 -12.76 -18.87 -9.43
N PRO A 19 -12.96 -19.28 -10.72
CA PRO A 19 -11.90 -19.27 -11.69
C PRO A 19 -11.29 -17.88 -11.85
N ARG A 20 -9.96 -17.80 -11.84
CA ARG A 20 -9.26 -16.54 -12.11
C ARG A 20 -8.09 -16.76 -13.06
N ILE A 21 -7.83 -15.79 -13.88
CA ILE A 21 -6.61 -15.68 -14.67
C ILE A 21 -5.65 -14.78 -13.90
N ILE A 22 -4.45 -15.29 -13.60
CA ILE A 22 -3.40 -14.47 -12.99
C ILE A 22 -2.79 -13.63 -14.10
N SER A 23 -3.02 -12.32 -14.04
CA SER A 23 -2.49 -11.35 -15.00
C SER A 23 -1.17 -10.71 -14.54
N THR A 24 -0.80 -10.93 -13.29
CA THR A 24 0.52 -10.54 -12.75
C THR A 24 1.59 -11.52 -13.22
N PRO A 25 2.87 -11.12 -13.25
CA PRO A 25 3.95 -12.04 -13.47
C PRO A 25 3.95 -13.20 -12.46
N GLY A 26 4.50 -14.34 -12.84
CA GLY A 26 4.41 -15.62 -12.11
C GLY A 26 5.11 -15.68 -10.75
N TYR A 27 5.58 -14.56 -10.20
CA TYR A 27 6.28 -14.49 -8.92
C TYR A 27 5.54 -13.67 -7.85
N TYR A 28 4.53 -12.86 -8.19
CA TYR A 28 3.64 -12.24 -7.22
C TYR A 28 2.17 -12.28 -7.63
N ALA A 29 1.27 -12.15 -6.66
CA ALA A 29 -0.15 -12.06 -6.91
C ALA A 29 -0.86 -11.14 -5.91
N TYR A 30 -1.91 -10.47 -6.37
CA TYR A 30 -2.83 -9.76 -5.47
C TYR A 30 -3.89 -10.74 -4.98
N VAL A 31 -4.14 -10.79 -3.70
CA VAL A 31 -5.20 -11.59 -3.08
C VAL A 31 -6.20 -10.66 -2.41
N LYS A 32 -7.38 -10.56 -3.01
CA LYS A 32 -8.45 -9.74 -2.44
C LYS A 32 -9.08 -10.47 -1.26
N VAL A 33 -9.02 -9.86 -0.07
CA VAL A 33 -9.52 -10.47 1.18
C VAL A 33 -10.95 -10.01 1.53
N ALA A 34 -11.42 -8.90 0.94
CA ALA A 34 -12.77 -8.38 1.16
C ALA A 34 -13.25 -7.54 -0.03
N GLU A 35 -14.56 -7.30 -0.10
CA GLU A 35 -15.23 -6.42 -1.04
C GLU A 35 -15.99 -5.31 -0.31
N GLY A 36 -16.12 -4.15 -0.98
CA GLY A 36 -16.86 -3.00 -0.45
C GLY A 36 -16.13 -2.25 0.67
N CYS A 37 -16.76 -1.19 1.19
CA CYS A 37 -16.17 -0.36 2.23
C CYS A 37 -17.26 0.39 2.99
N SER A 38 -17.20 0.34 4.33
CA SER A 38 -18.15 1.03 5.24
C SER A 38 -17.52 2.29 5.90
N ASN A 39 -16.44 2.85 5.35
CA ASN A 39 -15.83 4.07 5.88
C ASN A 39 -16.58 5.34 5.45
N HIS A 40 -17.34 5.31 4.36
CA HIS A 40 -18.16 6.42 3.84
C HIS A 40 -17.40 7.75 3.73
N CYS A 41 -16.17 7.72 3.22
CA CYS A 41 -15.40 8.93 2.95
C CYS A 41 -16.15 9.80 1.93
N SER A 42 -16.24 11.11 2.17
CA SER A 42 -17.11 12.00 1.41
C SER A 42 -16.74 12.19 -0.08
N TYR A 43 -15.53 11.80 -0.46
CA TYR A 43 -15.01 11.87 -1.84
C TYR A 43 -15.09 10.52 -2.59
N CYS A 44 -15.55 9.46 -1.93
CA CYS A 44 -15.39 8.10 -2.43
C CYS A 44 -16.72 7.49 -2.84
N SER A 45 -16.79 6.97 -4.05
CA SER A 45 -17.97 6.28 -4.61
C SER A 45 -17.98 4.76 -4.36
N ILE A 46 -16.96 4.22 -3.70
CA ILE A 46 -16.84 2.77 -3.47
C ILE A 46 -18.06 2.17 -2.75
N PRO A 47 -18.63 2.78 -1.69
CA PRO A 47 -19.83 2.23 -1.06
C PRO A 47 -21.02 2.06 -2.03
N GLU A 48 -21.16 2.97 -2.99
CA GLU A 48 -22.21 2.90 -4.02
C GLU A 48 -21.91 1.85 -5.09
N ILE A 49 -20.62 1.71 -5.48
CA ILE A 49 -20.20 0.80 -6.55
C ILE A 49 -20.04 -0.63 -6.06
N ARG A 50 -19.48 -0.82 -4.84
CA ARG A 50 -19.09 -2.11 -4.27
C ARG A 50 -19.93 -2.53 -3.08
N GLY A 51 -20.77 -1.64 -2.56
CA GLY A 51 -21.61 -1.86 -1.37
C GLY A 51 -20.81 -1.81 -0.07
N GLU A 52 -21.46 -2.21 1.02
CA GLU A 52 -20.86 -2.31 2.35
C GLU A 52 -19.72 -3.34 2.38
N PHE A 53 -18.87 -3.20 3.37
CA PHE A 53 -17.71 -4.08 3.58
C PHE A 53 -18.15 -5.52 3.85
N ARG A 54 -17.57 -6.48 3.14
CA ARG A 54 -17.81 -7.92 3.28
C ARG A 54 -16.49 -8.67 3.17
N SER A 55 -16.12 -9.40 4.22
CA SER A 55 -14.92 -10.23 4.26
C SER A 55 -15.13 -11.57 3.56
N ARG A 56 -14.10 -12.06 2.92
CA ARG A 56 -13.97 -13.49 2.60
C ARG A 56 -13.71 -14.27 3.89
N SER A 57 -14.01 -15.58 3.90
CA SER A 57 -13.59 -16.42 5.01
C SER A 57 -12.06 -16.63 5.02
N GLU A 58 -11.46 -16.78 6.20
CA GLU A 58 -10.06 -17.12 6.33
C GLU A 58 -9.70 -18.38 5.52
N GLU A 59 -10.55 -19.42 5.58
CA GLU A 59 -10.34 -20.66 4.82
C GLU A 59 -10.23 -20.41 3.31
N SER A 60 -11.09 -19.57 2.76
CA SER A 60 -11.06 -19.21 1.34
C SER A 60 -9.76 -18.51 0.95
N VAL A 61 -9.30 -17.56 1.77
CA VAL A 61 -8.04 -16.84 1.51
C VAL A 61 -6.84 -17.80 1.61
N ILE A 62 -6.79 -18.65 2.63
CA ILE A 62 -5.69 -19.59 2.83
C ILE A 62 -5.59 -20.58 1.67
N LYS A 63 -6.73 -21.16 1.23
CA LYS A 63 -6.76 -22.08 0.09
C LYS A 63 -6.27 -21.42 -1.21
N GLU A 64 -6.67 -20.18 -1.47
CA GLU A 64 -6.18 -19.43 -2.63
C GLU A 64 -4.68 -19.19 -2.53
N VAL A 65 -4.17 -18.72 -1.39
CA VAL A 65 -2.74 -18.46 -1.20
C VAL A 65 -1.93 -19.76 -1.34
N SER A 66 -2.42 -20.89 -0.80
CA SER A 66 -1.77 -22.20 -0.96
C SER A 66 -1.73 -22.65 -2.43
N SER A 67 -2.80 -22.40 -3.18
CA SER A 67 -2.85 -22.71 -4.62
C SER A 67 -1.87 -21.82 -5.42
N LEU A 68 -1.74 -20.53 -5.04
CA LEU A 68 -0.78 -19.62 -5.65
C LEU A 68 0.67 -20.03 -5.34
N ALA A 69 0.95 -20.43 -4.11
CA ALA A 69 2.26 -20.94 -3.71
C ALA A 69 2.65 -22.19 -4.52
N ALA A 70 1.72 -23.11 -4.72
CA ALA A 70 1.93 -24.33 -5.54
C ALA A 70 2.22 -23.99 -7.02
N GLN A 71 1.82 -22.81 -7.50
CA GLN A 71 2.11 -22.30 -8.84
C GLN A 71 3.44 -21.51 -8.92
N GLY A 72 4.18 -21.38 -7.81
CA GLY A 72 5.47 -20.70 -7.75
C GLY A 72 5.41 -19.23 -7.34
N ILE A 73 4.25 -18.69 -6.99
CA ILE A 73 4.12 -17.31 -6.47
C ILE A 73 4.93 -17.21 -5.16
N LYS A 74 5.76 -16.17 -5.06
CA LYS A 74 6.62 -15.87 -3.91
C LYS A 74 6.07 -14.77 -3.03
N GLU A 75 5.44 -13.77 -3.62
CA GLU A 75 4.83 -12.64 -2.89
C GLU A 75 3.32 -12.62 -3.08
N VAL A 76 2.58 -12.49 -1.97
CA VAL A 76 1.14 -12.19 -1.99
C VAL A 76 0.89 -10.81 -1.41
N ASN A 77 0.18 -9.99 -2.19
CA ASN A 77 -0.26 -8.67 -1.78
C ASN A 77 -1.72 -8.77 -1.34
N LEU A 78 -1.98 -8.72 -0.03
CA LEU A 78 -3.34 -8.74 0.51
C LEU A 78 -3.98 -7.37 0.30
N ILE A 79 -5.12 -7.35 -0.37
CA ILE A 79 -5.83 -6.13 -0.74
C ILE A 79 -7.31 -6.19 -0.37
N ALA A 80 -7.82 -5.03 0.02
CA ALA A 80 -9.26 -4.69 0.08
C ALA A 80 -9.38 -3.16 -0.10
N GLN A 81 -10.56 -2.61 -0.03
CA GLN A 81 -10.73 -1.15 0.10
C GLN A 81 -10.32 -0.64 1.49
N ASP A 82 -10.30 -1.52 2.48
CA ASP A 82 -9.77 -1.34 3.83
C ASP A 82 -9.37 -2.71 4.37
N THR A 83 -8.10 -3.07 4.21
CA THR A 83 -7.59 -4.40 4.57
C THR A 83 -7.63 -4.64 6.08
N THR A 84 -7.50 -3.58 6.89
CA THR A 84 -7.58 -3.66 8.35
C THR A 84 -8.97 -3.99 8.89
N SER A 85 -10.01 -3.86 8.07
CA SER A 85 -11.38 -4.25 8.43
C SER A 85 -11.66 -5.74 8.23
N PHE A 86 -10.71 -6.52 7.69
CA PHE A 86 -10.92 -7.94 7.45
C PHE A 86 -11.38 -8.68 8.70
N GLY A 87 -12.43 -9.46 8.53
CA GLY A 87 -12.97 -10.35 9.56
C GLY A 87 -13.95 -9.70 10.55
N HIS A 88 -14.00 -8.35 10.64
CA HIS A 88 -14.87 -7.69 11.62
C HIS A 88 -16.35 -8.03 11.45
N ASP A 89 -16.82 -8.24 10.22
CA ASP A 89 -18.19 -8.64 9.89
C ASP A 89 -18.49 -10.13 10.10
N ARG A 90 -17.45 -10.92 10.43
CA ARG A 90 -17.51 -12.37 10.57
C ARG A 90 -17.05 -12.88 11.94
N GLY A 91 -16.59 -11.99 12.84
CA GLY A 91 -15.96 -12.37 14.09
C GLY A 91 -14.57 -13.02 13.91
N GLU A 92 -13.93 -12.77 12.78
CA GLU A 92 -12.56 -13.13 12.45
C GLU A 92 -11.64 -11.90 12.57
N ALA A 93 -10.32 -12.05 12.45
CA ALA A 93 -9.38 -10.95 12.52
C ALA A 93 -8.23 -11.11 11.51
N LEU A 94 -7.71 -9.98 11.01
CA LEU A 94 -6.57 -9.97 10.10
C LEU A 94 -5.36 -10.68 10.72
N GLU A 95 -5.14 -10.51 12.02
CA GLU A 95 -4.05 -11.14 12.77
C GLU A 95 -4.16 -12.67 12.76
N THR A 96 -5.36 -13.23 12.87
CA THR A 96 -5.54 -14.69 12.81
C THR A 96 -5.30 -15.24 11.42
N LEU A 97 -5.73 -14.50 10.39
CA LEU A 97 -5.42 -14.83 9.01
C LEU A 97 -3.90 -14.83 8.76
N LEU A 98 -3.20 -13.76 9.16
CA LEU A 98 -1.74 -13.64 8.95
C LEU A 98 -0.97 -14.78 9.63
N LYS A 99 -1.30 -15.14 10.89
CA LYS A 99 -0.69 -16.26 11.61
C LYS A 99 -0.87 -17.61 10.89
N LYS A 100 -1.90 -17.75 10.07
CA LYS A 100 -2.12 -18.94 9.24
C LYS A 100 -1.37 -18.84 7.91
N LEU A 101 -1.36 -17.67 7.29
CA LEU A 101 -0.68 -17.45 6.01
C LEU A 101 0.85 -17.58 6.09
N VAL A 102 1.47 -17.16 7.18
CA VAL A 102 2.93 -17.33 7.38
C VAL A 102 3.37 -18.80 7.38
N LYS A 103 2.44 -19.72 7.63
CA LYS A 103 2.68 -21.17 7.62
C LYS A 103 2.54 -21.79 6.23
N VAL A 104 2.12 -21.03 5.23
CA VAL A 104 2.02 -21.53 3.85
C VAL A 104 3.42 -21.63 3.27
N ASP A 105 3.80 -22.87 2.89
CA ASP A 105 5.07 -23.13 2.24
C ASP A 105 5.10 -22.53 0.84
N GLY A 106 6.27 -22.05 0.42
CA GLY A 106 6.48 -21.44 -0.90
C GLY A 106 6.19 -19.95 -0.98
N ILE A 107 5.38 -19.37 -0.07
CA ILE A 107 5.24 -17.92 0.08
C ILE A 107 6.40 -17.41 0.93
N GLU A 108 7.09 -16.42 0.41
CA GLU A 108 8.21 -15.75 1.08
C GLU A 108 7.80 -14.38 1.62
N TRP A 109 6.92 -13.64 0.90
CA TRP A 109 6.50 -12.30 1.25
C TRP A 109 4.98 -12.16 1.30
N ILE A 110 4.49 -11.56 2.37
CA ILE A 110 3.08 -11.16 2.56
C ILE A 110 3.08 -9.64 2.78
N ARG A 111 2.55 -8.90 1.81
CA ARG A 111 2.42 -7.46 1.86
C ARG A 111 0.98 -7.07 2.14
N LEU A 112 0.79 -6.08 3.01
CA LEU A 112 -0.51 -5.49 3.30
C LEU A 112 -0.62 -4.12 2.62
N LEU A 113 -1.67 -3.92 1.84
CA LEU A 113 -1.96 -2.63 1.22
C LEU A 113 -3.32 -2.11 1.72
N TYR A 114 -3.52 -0.78 1.65
CA TYR A 114 -4.76 -0.09 2.01
C TYR A 114 -5.17 -0.29 3.48
N LEU A 115 -4.28 0.06 4.39
CA LEU A 115 -4.53 -0.01 5.83
C LEU A 115 -5.19 1.29 6.32
N TYR A 116 -6.17 1.18 7.23
CA TYR A 116 -6.82 2.35 7.80
C TYR A 116 -6.20 2.70 9.16
N PRO A 117 -5.73 3.95 9.38
CA PRO A 117 -4.95 4.32 10.57
C PRO A 117 -5.61 3.95 11.90
N GLY A 118 -6.90 4.23 12.03
CA GLY A 118 -7.65 3.96 13.26
C GLY A 118 -7.91 2.47 13.57
N ARG A 119 -7.42 1.54 12.72
CA ARG A 119 -7.58 0.09 12.90
C ARG A 119 -6.26 -0.67 12.96
N ILE A 120 -5.14 0.02 13.01
CA ILE A 120 -3.85 -0.62 13.28
C ILE A 120 -3.79 -1.00 14.75
N THR A 121 -3.82 -2.30 15.03
CA THR A 121 -3.78 -2.87 16.38
C THR A 121 -2.35 -3.17 16.82
N ASP A 122 -2.15 -3.30 18.13
CA ASP A 122 -0.87 -3.77 18.69
C ASP A 122 -0.56 -5.20 18.26
N GLY A 123 -1.60 -6.02 18.05
CA GLY A 123 -1.49 -7.37 17.52
C GLY A 123 -0.93 -7.40 16.11
N LEU A 124 -1.42 -6.52 15.23
CA LEU A 124 -0.91 -6.39 13.86
C LEU A 124 0.55 -5.91 13.87
N ILE A 125 0.89 -4.90 14.67
CA ILE A 125 2.25 -4.40 14.83
C ILE A 125 3.19 -5.52 15.31
N SER A 126 2.75 -6.31 16.30
CA SER A 126 3.52 -7.44 16.82
C SER A 126 3.79 -8.52 15.75
N ILE A 127 2.82 -8.81 14.89
CA ILE A 127 3.00 -9.76 13.79
C ILE A 127 4.01 -9.21 12.78
N MET A 128 3.86 -7.96 12.36
CA MET A 128 4.78 -7.34 11.39
C MET A 128 6.22 -7.24 11.92
N LYS A 129 6.37 -7.13 13.25
CA LYS A 129 7.67 -7.12 13.90
C LYS A 129 8.34 -8.50 13.98
N ASN A 130 7.55 -9.57 14.22
CA ASN A 130 8.07 -10.87 14.62
C ASN A 130 7.99 -11.94 13.50
N GLU A 131 7.21 -11.72 12.46
CA GLU A 131 6.99 -12.68 11.37
C GLU A 131 7.71 -12.20 10.10
N GLU A 132 8.87 -12.73 9.79
CA GLU A 132 9.71 -12.30 8.66
C GLU A 132 9.00 -12.31 7.30
N LYS A 133 8.02 -13.19 7.10
CA LYS A 133 7.24 -13.24 5.87
C LYS A 133 6.28 -12.07 5.73
N VAL A 134 5.84 -11.44 6.83
CA VAL A 134 4.97 -10.26 6.80
C VAL A 134 5.85 -9.02 6.70
N LEU A 135 5.84 -8.41 5.53
CA LEU A 135 6.75 -7.30 5.24
C LEU A 135 6.49 -6.09 6.17
N SER A 136 7.58 -5.49 6.65
CA SER A 136 7.56 -4.22 7.41
C SER A 136 7.23 -3.04 6.49
N TYR A 137 6.15 -3.16 5.72
CA TYR A 137 5.65 -2.19 4.76
C TYR A 137 4.22 -1.84 5.12
N ILE A 138 3.96 -0.57 5.40
CA ILE A 138 2.68 -0.08 5.91
C ILE A 138 2.16 1.00 4.97
N ASP A 139 1.12 0.65 4.20
CA ASP A 139 0.41 1.58 3.32
C ASP A 139 -0.78 2.18 4.06
N LEU A 140 -0.65 3.46 4.43
CA LEU A 140 -1.63 4.24 5.19
C LEU A 140 -2.16 5.40 4.36
N PRO A 141 -3.22 5.24 3.56
CA PRO A 141 -3.82 6.34 2.79
C PRO A 141 -4.48 7.38 3.71
N LEU A 142 -3.71 8.37 4.18
CA LEU A 142 -4.19 9.41 5.10
C LEU A 142 -5.12 10.41 4.43
N GLN A 143 -4.90 10.69 3.16
CA GLN A 143 -5.61 11.64 2.33
C GLN A 143 -5.35 13.11 2.68
N HIS A 144 -5.34 13.48 3.96
CA HIS A 144 -5.01 14.80 4.48
C HIS A 144 -4.61 14.72 5.96
N ILE A 145 -4.20 15.85 6.56
CA ILE A 145 -3.88 15.92 8.00
C ILE A 145 -4.58 17.09 8.73
N SER A 146 -4.96 18.15 8.03
CA SER A 146 -5.66 19.30 8.65
C SER A 146 -7.02 18.88 9.20
N PRO A 147 -7.34 19.19 10.47
CA PRO A 147 -8.56 18.72 11.12
C PRO A 147 -9.86 19.14 10.40
N PRO A 148 -10.03 20.38 9.89
CA PRO A 148 -11.20 20.76 9.13
C PRO A 148 -11.41 19.93 7.88
N VAL A 149 -10.32 19.62 7.14
CA VAL A 149 -10.36 18.84 5.91
C VAL A 149 -10.64 17.37 6.21
N LEU A 150 -9.99 16.77 7.20
CA LEU A 150 -10.28 15.40 7.65
C LEU A 150 -11.74 15.23 8.05
N LYS A 151 -12.30 16.19 8.78
CA LYS A 151 -13.72 16.20 9.14
C LYS A 151 -14.61 16.28 7.90
N ALA A 152 -14.29 17.16 6.96
CA ALA A 152 -15.04 17.32 5.71
C ALA A 152 -14.92 16.07 4.81
N MET A 153 -13.78 15.37 4.81
CA MET A 153 -13.54 14.09 4.16
C MET A 153 -14.23 12.91 4.86
N ASN A 154 -14.87 13.11 6.02
CA ASN A 154 -15.44 12.08 6.88
C ASN A 154 -14.41 11.04 7.33
N ARG A 155 -13.16 11.45 7.58
CA ARG A 155 -12.14 10.58 8.18
C ARG A 155 -12.33 10.50 9.70
N LYS A 156 -12.21 9.29 10.27
CA LYS A 156 -12.54 9.00 11.67
C LYS A 156 -11.29 8.94 12.56
N TYR A 157 -10.30 9.74 12.26
CA TYR A 157 -9.08 9.91 13.05
C TYR A 157 -8.63 11.37 13.06
N THR A 158 -7.84 11.73 14.02
CA THR A 158 -7.27 13.07 14.22
C THR A 158 -5.80 13.09 13.81
N ARG A 159 -5.25 14.30 13.61
CA ARG A 159 -3.83 14.52 13.40
C ARG A 159 -2.98 13.90 14.51
N ALA A 160 -3.34 14.14 15.78
CA ALA A 160 -2.58 13.63 16.92
C ALA A 160 -2.53 12.09 16.99
N GLU A 161 -3.63 11.41 16.61
CA GLU A 161 -3.66 9.93 16.53
C GLU A 161 -2.74 9.42 15.42
N VAL A 162 -2.72 10.09 14.27
CA VAL A 162 -1.83 9.73 13.16
C VAL A 162 -0.36 9.92 13.54
N GLU A 163 0.00 11.05 14.12
CA GLU A 163 1.37 11.34 14.56
C GLU A 163 1.85 10.30 15.58
N LYS A 164 1.04 10.01 16.60
CA LYS A 164 1.35 8.95 17.58
C LYS A 164 1.48 7.56 16.94
N LEU A 165 0.64 7.25 15.96
CA LEU A 165 0.74 5.97 15.25
C LEU A 165 2.06 5.88 14.47
N ILE A 166 2.44 6.91 13.71
CA ILE A 166 3.70 6.95 12.96
C ILE A 166 4.91 6.77 13.91
N GLU A 167 4.94 7.51 15.01
CA GLU A 167 5.99 7.39 16.03
C GLU A 167 6.06 5.97 16.59
N LYS A 168 4.89 5.38 16.90
CA LYS A 168 4.80 4.00 17.41
C LYS A 168 5.33 3.00 16.40
N LEU A 169 4.90 3.09 15.14
CA LEU A 169 5.33 2.18 14.08
C LEU A 169 6.85 2.20 13.90
N ARG A 170 7.45 3.38 13.85
CA ARG A 170 8.92 3.53 13.72
C ARG A 170 9.70 3.05 14.93
N ARG A 171 9.14 3.17 16.13
CA ARG A 171 9.78 2.68 17.35
C ARG A 171 9.70 1.16 17.47
N GLU A 172 8.60 0.56 17.02
CA GLU A 172 8.29 -0.85 17.28
C GLU A 172 8.72 -1.79 16.16
N ILE A 173 8.80 -1.30 14.92
CA ILE A 173 9.13 -2.11 13.73
C ILE A 173 10.42 -1.56 13.12
N ASP A 174 11.51 -2.29 13.27
CA ASP A 174 12.81 -1.90 12.73
C ASP A 174 12.75 -1.86 11.18
N GLY A 175 13.24 -0.75 10.61
CA GLY A 175 13.27 -0.58 9.16
C GLY A 175 11.89 -0.50 8.49
N VAL A 176 10.84 -0.13 9.23
CA VAL A 176 9.50 0.02 8.68
C VAL A 176 9.49 1.02 7.53
N THR A 177 8.89 0.62 6.43
CA THR A 177 8.58 1.49 5.28
C THR A 177 7.17 2.01 5.43
N LEU A 178 7.02 3.32 5.54
CA LEU A 178 5.72 3.99 5.62
C LEU A 178 5.35 4.59 4.26
N ARG A 179 4.24 4.13 3.71
CA ARG A 179 3.63 4.68 2.50
C ARG A 179 2.34 5.41 2.83
N THR A 180 2.08 6.51 2.14
CA THR A 180 0.81 7.22 2.24
C THR A 180 0.30 7.69 0.88
N SER A 181 -0.98 8.04 0.84
CA SER A 181 -1.60 8.74 -0.28
C SER A 181 -2.32 9.98 0.23
N LEU A 182 -2.17 11.10 -0.48
CA LEU A 182 -2.74 12.39 -0.13
C LEU A 182 -3.62 12.93 -1.26
N ILE A 183 -4.66 13.69 -0.90
CA ILE A 183 -5.52 14.42 -1.83
C ILE A 183 -5.35 15.91 -1.54
N VAL A 184 -4.92 16.67 -2.54
CA VAL A 184 -4.80 18.14 -2.46
C VAL A 184 -5.94 18.84 -3.19
N GLY A 185 -6.35 20.00 -2.68
CA GLY A 185 -7.41 20.79 -3.27
C GLY A 185 -8.81 20.20 -3.06
N PHE A 186 -9.01 19.56 -1.91
CA PHE A 186 -10.34 19.14 -1.46
C PHE A 186 -11.26 20.37 -1.27
N PRO A 187 -12.59 20.25 -1.50
CA PRO A 187 -13.50 21.38 -1.29
C PRO A 187 -13.38 21.99 0.11
N GLY A 188 -13.16 23.30 0.17
CA GLY A 188 -12.95 24.04 1.41
C GLY A 188 -11.52 24.04 1.96
N GLU A 189 -10.57 23.33 1.35
CA GLU A 189 -9.15 23.36 1.73
C GLU A 189 -8.57 24.75 1.50
N THR A 190 -8.19 25.42 2.58
CA THR A 190 -7.58 26.77 2.58
C THR A 190 -6.07 26.70 2.33
N ALA A 191 -5.42 27.85 2.16
CA ALA A 191 -3.95 27.91 2.09
C ALA A 191 -3.33 27.42 3.40
N LYS A 192 -3.90 27.79 4.56
CA LYS A 192 -3.44 27.33 5.87
C LYS A 192 -3.54 25.80 6.03
N ASP A 193 -4.64 25.19 5.59
CA ASP A 193 -4.79 23.72 5.64
C ASP A 193 -3.73 23.03 4.79
N PHE A 194 -3.40 23.61 3.64
CA PHE A 194 -2.36 23.10 2.77
C PHE A 194 -0.95 23.26 3.38
N GLU A 195 -0.64 24.41 3.99
CA GLU A 195 0.62 24.63 4.72
C GLU A 195 0.79 23.64 5.86
N GLU A 196 -0.28 23.33 6.62
CA GLU A 196 -0.28 22.30 7.64
C GLU A 196 0.01 20.91 7.04
N LEU A 197 -0.55 20.59 5.87
CA LEU A 197 -0.28 19.34 5.18
C LEU A 197 1.18 19.24 4.74
N LEU A 198 1.73 20.30 4.13
CA LEU A 198 3.10 20.32 3.65
C LEU A 198 4.09 20.18 4.81
N SER A 199 3.92 20.93 5.89
CA SER A 199 4.73 20.81 7.11
C SER A 199 4.64 19.43 7.74
N PHE A 200 3.47 18.80 7.69
CA PHE A 200 3.32 17.42 8.15
C PHE A 200 4.10 16.43 7.27
N VAL A 201 4.08 16.57 5.95
CA VAL A 201 4.88 15.72 5.05
C VAL A 201 6.37 15.84 5.36
N GLU A 202 6.86 17.07 5.56
CA GLU A 202 8.26 17.35 5.94
C GLU A 202 8.65 16.69 7.27
N SER A 203 7.76 16.72 8.27
CA SER A 203 8.01 16.17 9.60
C SER A 203 7.80 14.66 9.68
N ALA A 204 6.77 14.14 9.03
CA ALA A 204 6.43 12.72 9.03
C ALA A 204 7.40 11.89 8.18
N ARG A 205 8.00 12.47 7.12
CA ARG A 205 9.04 11.85 6.28
C ARG A 205 8.65 10.45 5.81
N PHE A 206 7.54 10.34 5.10
CA PHE A 206 7.12 9.07 4.52
C PHE A 206 8.15 8.56 3.52
N ASP A 207 8.46 7.27 3.57
CA ASP A 207 9.37 6.63 2.61
C ASP A 207 8.79 6.65 1.21
N ARG A 208 7.48 6.46 1.11
CA ARG A 208 6.72 6.48 -0.14
C ARG A 208 5.47 7.35 0.02
N LEU A 209 5.21 8.20 -0.97
CA LEU A 209 4.03 9.05 -0.96
C LEU A 209 3.53 9.27 -2.38
N GLY A 210 2.24 9.06 -2.59
CA GLY A 210 1.52 9.48 -3.77
C GLY A 210 0.56 10.63 -3.44
N ALA A 211 0.59 11.72 -4.20
CA ALA A 211 -0.38 12.79 -4.06
C ALA A 211 -1.26 12.89 -5.30
N PHE A 212 -2.53 13.27 -5.09
CA PHE A 212 -3.54 13.37 -6.15
C PHE A 212 -4.30 14.68 -6.01
N MET A 213 -4.66 15.29 -7.13
CA MET A 213 -5.63 16.38 -7.13
C MET A 213 -7.02 15.81 -6.86
N TYR A 214 -7.78 16.44 -5.98
CA TYR A 214 -9.19 16.09 -5.79
C TYR A 214 -9.94 16.11 -7.12
N SER A 215 -10.58 15.00 -7.47
CA SER A 215 -11.52 14.87 -8.57
C SER A 215 -12.96 14.98 -8.05
N ARG A 216 -13.80 15.71 -8.78
CA ARG A 216 -15.20 15.92 -8.42
C ARG A 216 -16.05 14.82 -9.02
N GLU A 217 -16.31 13.78 -8.23
CA GLU A 217 -17.02 12.58 -8.66
C GLU A 217 -18.51 12.68 -8.34
N GLU A 218 -19.38 12.49 -9.35
CA GLU A 218 -20.83 12.46 -9.16
C GLU A 218 -21.25 11.36 -8.20
N GLY A 219 -22.34 11.59 -7.47
CA GLY A 219 -22.84 10.66 -6.44
C GLY A 219 -22.14 10.80 -5.08
N THR A 220 -20.94 11.40 -5.01
CA THR A 220 -20.25 11.58 -3.73
C THR A 220 -20.72 12.83 -2.99
N PRO A 221 -20.74 12.83 -1.63
CA PRO A 221 -21.06 14.03 -0.85
C PRO A 221 -20.18 15.24 -1.20
N ALA A 222 -18.89 15.02 -1.49
CA ALA A 222 -17.95 16.09 -1.84
C ALA A 222 -18.25 16.76 -3.18
N TYR A 223 -19.00 16.10 -4.07
CA TYR A 223 -19.42 16.65 -5.37
C TYR A 223 -20.18 17.98 -5.20
N SER A 224 -21.10 18.05 -4.23
CA SER A 224 -21.97 19.19 -3.97
C SER A 224 -21.40 20.21 -2.97
N MET A 225 -20.22 19.94 -2.37
CA MET A 225 -19.62 20.83 -1.39
C MET A 225 -19.23 22.17 -2.02
N LYS A 226 -19.45 23.24 -1.27
CA LYS A 226 -18.98 24.59 -1.62
C LYS A 226 -17.46 24.69 -1.46
N GLY A 227 -16.86 25.75 -2.04
CA GLY A 227 -15.42 25.99 -1.87
C GLY A 227 -14.56 25.08 -2.74
N GLN A 228 -15.05 24.69 -3.93
CA GLN A 228 -14.26 23.96 -4.92
C GLN A 228 -12.99 24.71 -5.27
N VAL A 229 -11.84 24.05 -5.13
CA VAL A 229 -10.51 24.63 -5.39
C VAL A 229 -10.23 24.63 -6.88
N SER A 230 -9.63 25.70 -7.41
CA SER A 230 -9.30 25.81 -8.83
C SER A 230 -8.27 24.76 -9.26
N ARG A 231 -8.33 24.32 -10.53
CA ARG A 231 -7.37 23.37 -11.10
C ARG A 231 -5.92 23.87 -10.97
N LYS A 232 -5.69 25.18 -11.19
CA LYS A 232 -4.37 25.80 -11.05
C LYS A 232 -3.84 25.69 -9.63
N THR A 233 -4.67 25.95 -8.62
CA THR A 233 -4.28 25.81 -7.21
C THR A 233 -3.99 24.36 -6.85
N LYS A 234 -4.83 23.41 -7.30
CA LYS A 234 -4.60 21.96 -7.10
C LYS A 234 -3.26 21.51 -7.68
N ALA A 235 -2.96 21.92 -8.91
CA ALA A 235 -1.70 21.58 -9.58
C ALA A 235 -0.50 22.14 -8.81
N GLY A 236 -0.52 23.41 -8.40
CA GLY A 236 0.58 23.98 -7.62
C GLY A 236 0.77 23.32 -6.26
N ARG A 237 -0.33 22.90 -5.60
CA ARG A 237 -0.25 22.13 -4.34
C ARG A 237 0.31 20.73 -4.56
N LEU A 238 -0.08 20.06 -5.64
CA LEU A 238 0.46 18.76 -6.01
C LEU A 238 1.97 18.85 -6.25
N ASP A 239 2.39 19.82 -7.06
CA ASP A 239 3.82 20.02 -7.37
C ASP A 239 4.65 20.30 -6.11
N ALA A 240 4.13 21.12 -5.18
CA ALA A 240 4.81 21.40 -3.93
C ALA A 240 4.99 20.16 -3.05
N VAL A 241 3.92 19.35 -2.85
CA VAL A 241 3.99 18.11 -2.07
C VAL A 241 4.97 17.12 -2.72
N MET A 242 4.91 16.94 -4.04
CA MET A 242 5.77 15.99 -4.74
C MET A 242 7.23 16.44 -4.78
N SER A 243 7.49 17.74 -4.79
CA SER A 243 8.86 18.28 -4.70
C SER A 243 9.48 17.96 -3.34
N VAL A 244 8.78 18.21 -2.25
CA VAL A 244 9.23 17.87 -0.89
C VAL A 244 9.42 16.35 -0.75
N GLN A 245 8.45 15.58 -1.23
CA GLN A 245 8.53 14.11 -1.13
C GLN A 245 9.69 13.53 -1.93
N ARG A 246 10.03 14.09 -3.07
CA ARG A 246 11.18 13.63 -3.87
C ARG A 246 12.49 13.72 -3.09
N GLU A 247 12.71 14.82 -2.37
CA GLU A 247 13.90 15.00 -1.53
C GLU A 247 13.91 14.00 -0.36
N ILE A 248 12.76 13.80 0.32
CA ILE A 248 12.62 12.83 1.40
C ILE A 248 12.88 11.41 0.88
N SER A 249 12.34 11.06 -0.28
CA SER A 249 12.50 9.73 -0.88
C SER A 249 13.97 9.46 -1.24
N LEU A 250 14.68 10.44 -1.82
CA LEU A 250 16.11 10.34 -2.12
C LEU A 250 16.94 10.13 -0.84
N GLU A 251 16.66 10.88 0.22
CA GLU A 251 17.37 10.71 1.49
C GLU A 251 17.08 9.34 2.13
N SER A 252 15.82 8.88 2.11
CA SER A 252 15.44 7.53 2.58
C SER A 252 16.18 6.46 1.79
N ASN A 253 16.21 6.57 0.46
CA ASN A 253 16.90 5.63 -0.42
C ASN A 253 18.42 5.62 -0.17
N ARG A 254 19.05 6.78 0.04
CA ARG A 254 20.48 6.88 0.40
C ARG A 254 20.81 6.15 1.68
N GLY A 255 19.85 6.05 2.60
CA GLY A 255 19.99 5.26 3.82
C GLY A 255 20.20 3.77 3.60
N PHE A 256 19.95 3.24 2.39
CA PHE A 256 20.24 1.85 2.03
C PHE A 256 21.66 1.63 1.49
N ILE A 257 22.39 2.66 1.08
CA ILE A 257 23.73 2.52 0.51
C ILE A 257 24.65 1.79 1.50
N GLY A 258 25.34 0.76 1.01
CA GLY A 258 26.22 -0.11 1.78
C GLY A 258 25.51 -1.20 2.57
N LYS A 259 24.18 -1.25 2.55
CA LYS A 259 23.40 -2.27 3.27
C LYS A 259 23.02 -3.45 2.37
N PRO A 260 22.97 -4.68 2.92
CA PRO A 260 22.39 -5.81 2.23
C PRO A 260 20.87 -5.65 2.17
N VAL A 261 20.27 -5.99 1.04
CA VAL A 261 18.82 -6.04 0.85
C VAL A 261 18.43 -7.31 0.11
N LYS A 262 17.31 -7.92 0.48
CA LYS A 262 16.69 -9.00 -0.30
C LYS A 262 15.94 -8.37 -1.47
N VAL A 263 16.10 -8.92 -2.68
CA VAL A 263 15.43 -8.45 -3.89
C VAL A 263 14.70 -9.62 -4.56
N LEU A 264 13.40 -9.49 -4.76
CA LEU A 264 12.62 -10.39 -5.61
C LEU A 264 12.89 -9.99 -7.06
N VAL A 265 13.49 -10.89 -7.83
CA VAL A 265 13.85 -10.69 -9.24
C VAL A 265 12.58 -10.65 -10.09
N GLU A 266 12.41 -9.61 -10.90
CA GLU A 266 11.23 -9.43 -11.74
C GLU A 266 11.52 -9.61 -13.23
N SER A 267 12.62 -9.07 -13.71
CA SER A 267 13.02 -9.21 -15.11
C SER A 267 14.54 -9.12 -15.26
N LEU A 268 15.03 -9.79 -16.29
CA LEU A 268 16.43 -9.64 -16.69
C LEU A 268 16.62 -8.35 -17.50
N LEU A 269 17.83 -7.81 -17.47
CA LEU A 269 18.25 -6.66 -18.25
C LEU A 269 19.12 -7.12 -19.42
N ASP A 270 19.11 -6.37 -20.52
CA ASP A 270 19.84 -6.69 -21.74
C ASP A 270 21.37 -6.67 -21.55
N ASP A 271 21.84 -5.93 -20.55
CA ASP A 271 23.26 -5.76 -20.19
C ASP A 271 23.80 -6.81 -19.20
N GLY A 272 22.98 -7.82 -18.87
CA GLY A 272 23.40 -8.95 -18.02
C GLY A 272 23.22 -8.72 -16.52
N GLY A 273 22.25 -7.95 -16.13
CA GLY A 273 21.77 -7.79 -14.76
C GLY A 273 20.29 -8.15 -14.63
N PHE A 274 19.65 -7.71 -13.55
CA PHE A 274 18.22 -7.84 -13.37
C PHE A 274 17.61 -6.59 -12.71
N LYS A 275 16.29 -6.46 -12.89
CA LYS A 275 15.45 -5.53 -12.17
C LYS A 275 14.57 -6.32 -11.21
N GLY A 276 14.40 -5.84 -9.99
CA GLY A 276 13.53 -6.45 -8.99
C GLY A 276 13.04 -5.46 -7.95
N ARG A 277 12.44 -5.95 -6.88
CA ARG A 277 11.93 -5.13 -5.77
C ARG A 277 12.44 -5.63 -4.43
N ALA A 278 12.76 -4.68 -3.57
CA ALA A 278 13.00 -4.92 -2.15
C ALA A 278 11.68 -4.99 -1.34
N PRO A 279 11.69 -5.51 -0.11
CA PRO A 279 10.54 -5.47 0.79
C PRO A 279 9.94 -4.08 0.97
N SER A 280 10.75 -3.03 0.86
CA SER A 280 10.36 -1.61 0.95
C SER A 280 9.69 -1.05 -0.31
N GLN A 281 9.41 -1.88 -1.32
CA GLN A 281 8.89 -1.45 -2.62
C GLN A 281 7.70 -2.33 -3.03
N ALA A 282 6.50 -1.72 -3.10
CA ALA A 282 5.30 -2.40 -3.59
C ALA A 282 5.29 -2.46 -5.13
N PRO A 283 4.68 -3.52 -5.72
CA PRO A 283 4.60 -3.65 -7.18
C PRO A 283 3.88 -2.46 -7.81
N ASP A 284 4.40 -2.01 -8.95
CA ASP A 284 3.77 -1.03 -9.87
C ASP A 284 3.61 0.40 -9.33
N VAL A 285 3.85 0.65 -8.04
CA VAL A 285 3.60 1.96 -7.41
C VAL A 285 4.82 2.59 -6.75
N ASP A 286 5.84 1.80 -6.42
CA ASP A 286 7.09 2.27 -5.86
C ASP A 286 8.25 2.06 -6.87
N GLY A 287 9.45 2.50 -6.52
CA GLY A 287 10.64 2.28 -7.34
C GLY A 287 11.09 0.81 -7.37
N VAL A 288 12.17 0.54 -8.05
CA VAL A 288 12.77 -0.77 -8.25
C VAL A 288 14.22 -0.82 -7.81
N VAL A 289 14.80 -2.01 -7.77
CA VAL A 289 16.24 -2.22 -7.57
C VAL A 289 16.85 -2.73 -8.88
N TYR A 290 17.81 -2.02 -9.42
CA TYR A 290 18.64 -2.44 -10.55
C TYR A 290 19.88 -3.13 -10.00
N VAL A 291 20.18 -4.34 -10.47
CA VAL A 291 21.30 -5.14 -9.98
C VAL A 291 22.15 -5.60 -11.14
N ASN A 292 23.46 -5.30 -11.10
CA ASN A 292 24.42 -5.66 -12.12
C ASN A 292 25.16 -6.97 -11.75
N GLY A 293 25.51 -7.74 -12.78
CA GLY A 293 26.53 -8.80 -12.69
C GLY A 293 26.11 -10.08 -11.95
N ILE A 294 24.80 -10.40 -11.88
CA ILE A 294 24.31 -11.62 -11.24
C ILE A 294 23.44 -12.42 -12.21
N ASP A 295 23.70 -13.74 -12.29
CA ASP A 295 22.80 -14.67 -12.96
C ASP A 295 21.65 -15.03 -12.01
N ALA A 296 20.43 -14.67 -12.38
CA ALA A 296 19.21 -14.87 -11.60
C ALA A 296 18.01 -15.09 -12.54
N ARG A 297 16.94 -15.64 -12.02
CA ARG A 297 15.69 -15.87 -12.77
C ARG A 297 14.54 -15.09 -12.15
N PRO A 298 13.57 -14.62 -12.94
CA PRO A 298 12.34 -14.04 -12.39
C PRO A 298 11.71 -14.99 -11.34
N GLY A 299 11.42 -14.42 -10.15
CA GLY A 299 10.93 -15.18 -9.00
C GLY A 299 11.98 -15.63 -7.99
N ASP A 300 13.26 -15.51 -8.31
CA ASP A 300 14.32 -15.73 -7.32
C ASP A 300 14.35 -14.57 -6.30
N ILE A 301 14.71 -14.87 -5.06
CA ILE A 301 15.01 -13.87 -4.05
C ILE A 301 16.51 -13.85 -3.81
N MET A 302 17.15 -12.73 -4.12
CA MET A 302 18.59 -12.53 -4.06
C MET A 302 18.95 -11.54 -2.97
N GLU A 303 20.03 -11.78 -2.23
CA GLU A 303 20.63 -10.79 -1.35
C GLU A 303 21.69 -10.00 -2.11
N VAL A 304 21.56 -8.68 -2.13
CA VAL A 304 22.44 -7.77 -2.85
C VAL A 304 22.85 -6.62 -1.95
N THR A 305 23.97 -5.96 -2.27
CA THR A 305 24.41 -4.76 -1.55
C THR A 305 24.08 -3.53 -2.38
N VAL A 306 23.34 -2.58 -1.78
CA VAL A 306 23.00 -1.31 -2.43
C VAL A 306 24.28 -0.46 -2.57
N THR A 307 24.57 -0.01 -3.78
CA THR A 307 25.78 0.79 -4.11
C THR A 307 25.44 2.25 -4.40
N ASP A 308 24.22 2.52 -4.89
CA ASP A 308 23.76 3.88 -5.20
C ASP A 308 22.24 3.99 -5.09
N ALA A 309 21.72 5.22 -5.05
CA ALA A 309 20.30 5.50 -4.87
C ALA A 309 19.86 6.72 -5.67
N GLY A 310 18.78 6.55 -6.43
CA GLY A 310 18.03 7.61 -7.09
C GLY A 310 16.84 8.09 -6.24
N ASP A 311 16.05 9.03 -6.79
CA ASP A 311 14.88 9.58 -6.13
C ASP A 311 13.88 8.47 -5.71
N TYR A 312 13.74 7.42 -6.52
CA TYR A 312 12.80 6.32 -6.30
C TYR A 312 13.45 4.94 -6.38
N ASP A 313 14.49 4.78 -7.19
CA ASP A 313 15.13 3.51 -7.48
C ASP A 313 16.41 3.32 -6.67
N LEU A 314 16.79 2.05 -6.48
CA LEU A 314 18.06 1.65 -5.89
C LEU A 314 18.93 0.96 -6.94
N PHE A 315 20.24 1.10 -6.78
CA PHE A 315 21.23 0.39 -7.59
C PHE A 315 22.06 -0.49 -6.68
N ALA A 316 22.31 -1.71 -7.10
CA ALA A 316 22.96 -2.71 -6.26
C ALA A 316 23.88 -3.63 -7.07
N GLU A 317 24.75 -4.31 -6.36
CA GLU A 317 25.64 -5.32 -6.88
C GLU A 317 25.57 -6.57 -6.01
N ASN A 318 26.11 -7.68 -6.50
CA ASN A 318 26.19 -8.91 -5.73
C ASN A 318 26.83 -8.67 -4.36
N ALA A 319 26.20 -9.14 -3.31
CA ALA A 319 26.82 -9.16 -2.00
C ALA A 319 28.14 -9.96 -2.14
N ARG A 320 29.29 -9.26 -2.13
CA ARG A 320 30.60 -9.95 -2.17
C ARG A 320 30.61 -10.95 -1.04
N LYS A 321 30.74 -12.24 -1.36
CA LYS A 321 31.12 -13.24 -0.36
C LYS A 321 32.41 -12.74 0.30
N THR A 322 32.33 -12.20 1.48
CA THR A 322 33.50 -11.96 2.33
C THR A 322 34.20 -13.31 2.46
N ARG A 323 35.37 -13.42 1.86
CA ARG A 323 36.28 -14.58 1.98
C ARG A 323 36.77 -14.70 3.40
#